data_fcc9e9d26bb7698e615fba80c87b6435
#
_entry.id   fcc9e9d26bb7698e615fba80c87b6435
#
_cell.length_a   1.000
_cell.length_b   1.000
_cell.length_c   1.000
_cell.angle_alpha   90.00
_cell.angle_beta   90.00
_cell.angle_gamma   90.00
#
_symmetry.space_group_name_H-M   'P 1'
#
loop_
_entity.id
_entity.type
_entity.pdbx_description
1 polymer ?
#
loop_
_entity_poly.entity_id
_entity_poly.type
_entity_poly.pdbx_seq_one_letter_code
_entity_poly.pdbx_strand_id
1 'polypeptide(L)'
;VMSRDEEKAKSYALRHGIEKYYSDAQSLVNDPDVNAIYIATPPSSHATFAIMAMKAGKPAYIEKPLAASYSDCLRVNHISKLTGIPCFVAFYRRYLPYFEKVKDIIQNNQIGKILTVQIRFAVPPRELDFQSGKELPWRLQPEVAGGGGYFYDLAAHQIDFLQYLFGPIIEAEGFCQNMAGLYRVEDTFNACFRFSSGLSGSASWCFVAHESARRDRISIVGTRGKIVFSVFDYEPIVLDTERGQEKIIVENPPHVQMGMIEKVVKHLRGESICDCDSLSATATNWVMDRILGKI
;
A
#
# COMPACT_ATOMS: atom_id res chain seq x y z
N VAL A 1 -19.46 -13.79 -3.06
CA VAL A 1 -18.72 -13.25 -1.88
C VAL A 1 -18.49 -14.35 -0.86
N MET A 2 -17.38 -14.27 -0.10
CA MET A 2 -17.08 -15.26 0.95
C MET A 2 -16.78 -14.57 2.28
N SER A 3 -17.31 -15.15 3.36
CA SER A 3 -16.93 -14.87 4.75
C SER A 3 -16.99 -16.17 5.55
N ARG A 4 -16.08 -16.35 6.53
CA ARG A 4 -16.15 -17.50 7.46
C ARG A 4 -17.44 -17.53 8.30
N ASP A 5 -18.07 -16.39 8.42
CA ASP A 5 -19.39 -16.23 9.02
C ASP A 5 -20.42 -16.21 7.87
N GLU A 6 -21.19 -17.29 7.76
CA GLU A 6 -22.15 -17.49 6.68
C GLU A 6 -23.25 -16.42 6.65
N GLU A 7 -23.75 -16.00 7.83
CA GLU A 7 -24.78 -14.96 7.92
C GLU A 7 -24.23 -13.60 7.44
N LYS A 8 -22.97 -13.30 7.70
CA LYS A 8 -22.32 -12.10 7.15
C LYS A 8 -22.16 -12.20 5.63
N ALA A 9 -21.75 -13.36 5.10
CA ALA A 9 -21.63 -13.56 3.65
C ALA A 9 -22.98 -13.37 2.97
N LYS A 10 -24.02 -14.00 3.49
CA LYS A 10 -25.40 -13.90 3.00
C LYS A 10 -25.95 -12.46 3.07
N SER A 11 -25.78 -11.80 4.21
CA SER A 11 -26.20 -10.40 4.39
C SER A 11 -25.49 -9.46 3.42
N TYR A 12 -24.19 -9.65 3.19
CA TYR A 12 -23.43 -8.86 2.23
C TYR A 12 -23.93 -9.11 0.80
N ALA A 13 -24.12 -10.37 0.43
CA ALA A 13 -24.64 -10.76 -0.88
C ALA A 13 -26.00 -10.12 -1.18
N LEU A 14 -26.93 -10.18 -0.24
CA LEU A 14 -28.25 -9.56 -0.36
C LEU A 14 -28.17 -8.04 -0.56
N ARG A 15 -27.36 -7.34 0.24
CA ARG A 15 -27.22 -5.88 0.16
C ARG A 15 -26.64 -5.39 -1.17
N HIS A 16 -25.82 -6.21 -1.82
CA HIS A 16 -25.09 -5.84 -3.03
C HIS A 16 -25.59 -6.58 -4.29
N GLY A 17 -26.70 -7.32 -4.20
CA GLY A 17 -27.27 -8.04 -5.34
C GLY A 17 -26.34 -9.13 -5.89
N ILE A 18 -25.55 -9.78 -5.02
CA ILE A 18 -24.63 -10.85 -5.39
C ILE A 18 -25.37 -12.19 -5.26
N GLU A 19 -25.44 -12.95 -6.33
CA GLU A 19 -26.22 -14.20 -6.37
C GLU A 19 -25.63 -15.32 -5.50
N LYS A 20 -24.28 -15.42 -5.46
CA LYS A 20 -23.58 -16.52 -4.78
C LYS A 20 -22.82 -16.05 -3.56
N TYR A 21 -22.94 -16.77 -2.47
CA TYR A 21 -22.11 -16.57 -1.27
C TYR A 21 -21.58 -17.91 -0.77
N TYR A 22 -20.47 -17.85 -0.04
CA TYR A 22 -19.71 -19.01 0.45
C TYR A 22 -19.29 -18.78 1.89
N SER A 23 -19.27 -19.85 2.69
CA SER A 23 -18.71 -19.84 4.05
C SER A 23 -17.27 -20.35 4.13
N ASP A 24 -16.77 -20.93 3.03
CA ASP A 24 -15.38 -21.37 2.91
C ASP A 24 -14.72 -20.90 1.61
N ALA A 25 -13.40 -20.69 1.67
CA ALA A 25 -12.65 -20.18 0.55
C ALA A 25 -12.43 -21.23 -0.56
N GLN A 26 -12.39 -22.52 -0.23
CA GLN A 26 -12.18 -23.57 -1.22
C GLN A 26 -13.36 -23.66 -2.18
N SER A 27 -14.57 -23.57 -1.67
CA SER A 27 -15.80 -23.54 -2.49
C SER A 27 -15.80 -22.33 -3.43
N LEU A 28 -15.40 -21.15 -2.95
CA LEU A 28 -15.30 -19.95 -3.79
C LEU A 28 -14.29 -20.12 -4.92
N VAL A 29 -13.06 -20.60 -4.62
CA VAL A 29 -12.01 -20.72 -5.65
C VAL A 29 -12.29 -21.85 -6.65
N ASN A 30 -13.09 -22.84 -6.28
CA ASN A 30 -13.46 -23.94 -7.15
C ASN A 30 -14.69 -23.66 -8.03
N ASP A 31 -15.43 -22.56 -7.79
CA ASP A 31 -16.58 -22.21 -8.60
C ASP A 31 -16.14 -21.82 -10.02
N PRO A 32 -16.63 -22.52 -11.07
CA PRO A 32 -16.26 -22.25 -12.46
C PRO A 32 -16.70 -20.86 -12.97
N ASP A 33 -17.71 -20.25 -12.35
CA ASP A 33 -18.21 -18.92 -12.74
C ASP A 33 -17.35 -17.79 -12.15
N VAL A 34 -16.42 -18.08 -11.24
CA VAL A 34 -15.51 -17.10 -10.66
C VAL A 34 -14.21 -17.08 -11.44
N ASN A 35 -13.88 -15.95 -12.09
CA ASN A 35 -12.71 -15.81 -12.95
C ASN A 35 -11.49 -15.18 -12.27
N ALA A 36 -11.67 -14.46 -11.17
CA ALA A 36 -10.60 -13.83 -10.39
C ALA A 36 -11.04 -13.68 -8.92
N ILE A 37 -10.08 -13.63 -8.02
CA ILE A 37 -10.34 -13.53 -6.58
C ILE A 37 -9.82 -12.18 -6.04
N TYR A 38 -10.71 -11.37 -5.46
CA TYR A 38 -10.32 -10.20 -4.67
C TYR A 38 -10.20 -10.58 -3.19
N ILE A 39 -9.05 -10.29 -2.59
CA ILE A 39 -8.72 -10.66 -1.21
C ILE A 39 -8.65 -9.39 -0.37
N ALA A 40 -9.66 -9.15 0.47
CA ALA A 40 -9.79 -8.00 1.36
C ALA A 40 -9.81 -8.41 2.84
N THR A 41 -9.10 -9.47 3.16
CA THR A 41 -8.92 -9.98 4.52
C THR A 41 -7.78 -9.24 5.24
N PRO A 42 -7.52 -9.47 6.54
CA PRO A 42 -6.30 -8.97 7.16
C PRO A 42 -5.02 -9.58 6.57
N PRO A 43 -3.88 -8.85 6.61
CA PRO A 43 -2.62 -9.23 5.96
C PRO A 43 -2.09 -10.63 6.30
N SER A 44 -2.33 -11.13 7.53
CA SER A 44 -1.92 -12.47 7.96
C SER A 44 -2.50 -13.62 7.12
N SER A 45 -3.61 -13.38 6.43
CA SER A 45 -4.27 -14.39 5.58
C SER A 45 -4.09 -14.15 4.07
N HIS A 46 -3.51 -13.02 3.66
CA HIS A 46 -3.35 -12.66 2.25
C HIS A 46 -2.60 -13.74 1.46
N ALA A 47 -1.42 -14.15 1.95
CA ALA A 47 -0.61 -15.15 1.26
C ALA A 47 -1.34 -16.50 1.12
N THR A 48 -2.04 -16.94 2.15
CA THR A 48 -2.80 -18.20 2.13
C THR A 48 -3.87 -18.20 1.04
N PHE A 49 -4.70 -17.15 1.00
CA PHE A 49 -5.79 -17.07 0.02
C PHE A 49 -5.29 -16.79 -1.40
N ALA A 50 -4.24 -16.00 -1.55
CA ALA A 50 -3.62 -15.76 -2.86
C ALA A 50 -3.04 -17.05 -3.46
N ILE A 51 -2.31 -17.82 -2.66
CA ILE A 51 -1.74 -19.11 -3.07
C ILE A 51 -2.86 -20.11 -3.43
N MET A 52 -3.93 -20.13 -2.64
CA MET A 52 -5.10 -20.97 -2.92
C MET A 52 -5.75 -20.59 -4.26
N ALA A 53 -6.00 -19.31 -4.51
CA ALA A 53 -6.56 -18.82 -5.76
C ALA A 53 -5.70 -19.18 -6.97
N MET A 54 -4.38 -18.88 -6.91
CA MET A 54 -3.47 -19.15 -8.03
C MET A 54 -3.31 -20.65 -8.31
N LYS A 55 -3.30 -21.51 -7.28
CA LYS A 55 -3.29 -22.98 -7.45
C LYS A 55 -4.58 -23.51 -8.09
N ALA A 56 -5.70 -22.80 -7.91
CA ALA A 56 -6.97 -23.10 -8.60
C ALA A 56 -7.07 -22.46 -9.99
N GLY A 57 -5.96 -21.89 -10.51
CA GLY A 57 -5.91 -21.24 -11.83
C GLY A 57 -6.56 -19.86 -11.90
N LYS A 58 -6.81 -19.23 -10.74
CA LYS A 58 -7.50 -17.93 -10.69
C LYS A 58 -6.56 -16.79 -10.31
N PRO A 59 -6.50 -15.71 -11.09
CA PRO A 59 -5.80 -14.49 -10.73
C PRO A 59 -6.24 -13.96 -9.37
N ALA A 60 -5.27 -13.45 -8.60
CA ALA A 60 -5.55 -12.82 -7.30
C ALA A 60 -5.34 -11.31 -7.38
N TYR A 61 -6.26 -10.55 -6.80
CA TYR A 61 -6.13 -9.13 -6.50
C TYR A 61 -6.21 -8.95 -4.98
N ILE A 62 -5.15 -8.47 -4.36
CA ILE A 62 -4.97 -8.48 -2.91
C ILE A 62 -4.95 -7.06 -2.37
N GLU A 63 -5.62 -6.81 -1.23
CA GLU A 63 -5.40 -5.58 -0.48
C GLU A 63 -3.94 -5.45 -0.02
N LYS A 64 -3.49 -4.22 0.07
CA LYS A 64 -2.15 -3.90 0.58
C LYS A 64 -2.07 -4.03 2.12
N PRO A 65 -0.90 -4.35 2.68
CA PRO A 65 0.30 -4.82 2.01
C PRO A 65 0.09 -6.22 1.43
N LEU A 66 0.97 -6.65 0.53
CA LEU A 66 0.87 -7.97 -0.13
C LEU A 66 0.70 -9.11 0.88
N ALA A 67 1.45 -9.09 1.98
CA ALA A 67 1.33 -10.05 3.08
C ALA A 67 1.85 -9.44 4.39
N ALA A 68 1.74 -10.19 5.49
CA ALA A 68 2.18 -9.77 6.81
C ALA A 68 3.71 -9.77 7.00
N SER A 69 4.47 -10.41 6.09
CA SER A 69 5.94 -10.50 6.13
C SER A 69 6.54 -10.57 4.73
N TYR A 70 7.80 -10.18 4.61
CA TYR A 70 8.57 -10.34 3.36
C TYR A 70 8.67 -11.81 2.94
N SER A 71 8.86 -12.73 3.88
CA SER A 71 8.93 -14.17 3.59
C SER A 71 7.62 -14.70 2.97
N ASP A 72 6.47 -14.24 3.43
CA ASP A 72 5.18 -14.59 2.83
C ASP A 72 5.01 -14.00 1.43
N CYS A 73 5.51 -12.79 1.20
CA CYS A 73 5.54 -12.20 -0.14
C CYS A 73 6.34 -13.04 -1.13
N LEU A 74 7.52 -13.56 -0.72
CA LEU A 74 8.33 -14.47 -1.54
C LEU A 74 7.58 -15.76 -1.88
N ARG A 75 6.80 -16.31 -0.93
CA ARG A 75 5.96 -17.50 -1.18
C ARG A 75 4.88 -17.21 -2.24
N VAL A 76 4.21 -16.05 -2.16
CA VAL A 76 3.21 -15.62 -3.15
C VAL A 76 3.86 -15.51 -4.53
N ASN A 77 5.01 -14.84 -4.64
CA ASN A 77 5.75 -14.69 -5.90
C ASN A 77 6.19 -16.03 -6.48
N HIS A 78 6.68 -16.94 -5.64
CA HIS A 78 7.07 -18.28 -6.07
C HIS A 78 5.89 -19.01 -6.72
N ILE A 79 4.72 -18.99 -6.10
CA ILE A 79 3.52 -19.65 -6.62
C ILE A 79 3.00 -18.95 -7.88
N SER A 80 2.99 -17.63 -7.93
CA SER A 80 2.62 -16.89 -9.15
C SER A 80 3.50 -17.29 -10.33
N LYS A 81 4.82 -17.36 -10.11
CA LYS A 81 5.77 -17.81 -11.12
C LYS A 81 5.59 -19.27 -11.52
N LEU A 82 5.37 -20.16 -10.54
CA LEU A 82 5.20 -21.61 -10.77
C LEU A 82 3.94 -21.92 -11.56
N THR A 83 2.83 -21.24 -11.26
CA THR A 83 1.53 -21.47 -11.91
C THR A 83 1.34 -20.65 -13.20
N GLY A 84 2.13 -19.59 -13.40
CA GLY A 84 1.92 -18.61 -14.46
C GLY A 84 0.68 -17.73 -14.23
N ILE A 85 0.03 -17.82 -13.05
CA ILE A 85 -1.18 -17.07 -12.73
C ILE A 85 -0.80 -15.74 -12.08
N PRO A 86 -1.28 -14.58 -12.60
CA PRO A 86 -0.90 -13.27 -12.07
C PRO A 86 -1.53 -12.99 -10.70
N CYS A 87 -0.77 -12.23 -9.91
CA CYS A 87 -1.20 -11.72 -8.61
C CYS A 87 -0.91 -10.22 -8.55
N PHE A 88 -1.94 -9.41 -8.30
CA PHE A 88 -1.88 -7.97 -8.23
C PHE A 88 -2.12 -7.49 -6.80
N VAL A 89 -1.62 -6.29 -6.47
CA VAL A 89 -1.75 -5.70 -5.14
C VAL A 89 -2.37 -4.31 -5.21
N ALA A 90 -3.28 -3.99 -4.30
CA ALA A 90 -4.09 -2.78 -4.33
C ALA A 90 -3.32 -1.50 -3.92
N PHE A 91 -2.14 -1.27 -4.48
CA PHE A 91 -1.44 0.02 -4.38
C PHE A 91 -2.05 1.03 -5.37
N TYR A 92 -3.34 1.27 -5.22
CA TYR A 92 -4.19 2.03 -6.13
C TYR A 92 -3.76 3.49 -6.33
N ARG A 93 -2.94 4.04 -5.43
CA ARG A 93 -2.39 5.40 -5.57
C ARG A 93 -1.58 5.58 -6.85
N ARG A 94 -0.93 4.53 -7.35
CA ARG A 94 -0.19 4.58 -8.63
C ARG A 94 -1.04 5.08 -9.80
N TYR A 95 -2.37 4.88 -9.74
CA TYR A 95 -3.33 5.18 -10.83
C TYR A 95 -4.42 6.19 -10.42
N LEU A 96 -4.21 6.94 -9.34
CA LEU A 96 -5.05 8.07 -9.01
C LEU A 96 -4.56 9.32 -9.77
N PRO A 97 -5.44 10.15 -10.34
CA PRO A 97 -5.07 11.36 -11.08
C PRO A 97 -4.11 12.27 -10.33
N TYR A 98 -4.29 12.40 -9.03
CA TYR A 98 -3.39 13.18 -8.16
C TYR A 98 -1.94 12.65 -8.22
N PHE A 99 -1.72 11.37 -8.12
CA PHE A 99 -0.39 10.75 -8.16
C PHE A 99 0.16 10.64 -9.58
N GLU A 100 -0.70 10.46 -10.58
CA GLU A 100 -0.31 10.55 -11.98
C GLU A 100 0.22 11.95 -12.31
N LYS A 101 -0.41 13.01 -11.76
CA LYS A 101 0.10 14.38 -11.92
C LYS A 101 1.48 14.57 -11.30
N VAL A 102 1.73 14.01 -10.09
CA VAL A 102 3.08 14.00 -9.50
C VAL A 102 4.08 13.31 -10.41
N LYS A 103 3.73 12.14 -10.94
CA LYS A 103 4.56 11.38 -11.88
C LYS A 103 4.86 12.20 -13.15
N ASP A 104 3.87 12.85 -13.73
CA ASP A 104 4.04 13.71 -14.91
C ASP A 104 5.04 14.84 -14.67
N ILE A 105 4.97 15.52 -13.52
CA ILE A 105 5.90 16.58 -13.16
C ILE A 105 7.34 16.06 -13.12
N ILE A 106 7.54 14.87 -12.55
CA ILE A 106 8.86 14.22 -12.47
C ILE A 106 9.34 13.78 -13.86
N GLN A 107 8.50 13.07 -14.62
CA GLN A 107 8.84 12.53 -15.95
C GLN A 107 9.10 13.64 -16.97
N ASN A 108 8.37 14.75 -16.89
CA ASN A 108 8.59 15.94 -17.72
C ASN A 108 9.77 16.82 -17.24
N ASN A 109 10.55 16.32 -16.27
CA ASN A 109 11.76 16.95 -15.79
C ASN A 109 11.55 18.41 -15.32
N GLN A 110 10.38 18.74 -14.75
CA GLN A 110 10.03 20.13 -14.37
C GLN A 110 10.90 20.66 -13.23
N ILE A 111 11.34 19.78 -12.33
CA ILE A 111 12.25 20.15 -11.22
C ILE A 111 13.71 19.74 -11.46
N GLY A 112 14.03 19.29 -12.67
CA GLY A 112 15.40 18.87 -13.03
C GLY A 112 15.81 17.51 -12.45
N LYS A 113 17.11 17.24 -12.40
CA LYS A 113 17.64 16.01 -11.83
C LYS A 113 17.27 15.91 -10.36
N ILE A 114 16.68 14.79 -9.95
CA ILE A 114 16.28 14.56 -8.55
C ILE A 114 17.53 14.37 -7.69
N LEU A 115 17.57 15.06 -6.56
CA LEU A 115 18.70 15.09 -5.63
C LEU A 115 18.39 14.32 -4.34
N THR A 116 17.18 14.45 -3.80
CA THR A 116 16.78 13.79 -2.56
C THR A 116 15.25 13.72 -2.42
N VAL A 117 14.79 12.78 -1.59
CA VAL A 117 13.40 12.58 -1.24
C VAL A 117 13.23 12.54 0.27
N GLN A 118 12.20 13.18 0.79
CA GLN A 118 11.89 13.17 2.21
C GLN A 118 10.41 12.87 2.46
N ILE A 119 10.12 11.91 3.36
CA ILE A 119 8.79 11.64 3.90
C ILE A 119 8.72 12.21 5.32
N ARG A 120 7.66 12.96 5.61
CA ARG A 120 7.29 13.39 6.96
C ARG A 120 5.82 13.10 7.18
N PHE A 121 5.54 12.13 8.05
CA PHE A 121 4.19 11.72 8.40
C PHE A 121 4.01 11.69 9.91
N ALA A 122 3.09 12.47 10.42
CA ALA A 122 2.76 12.51 11.84
C ALA A 122 1.25 12.67 11.99
N VAL A 123 0.63 11.79 12.76
CA VAL A 123 -0.80 11.80 13.04
C VAL A 123 -1.06 11.49 14.51
N PRO A 124 -2.13 12.03 15.10
CA PRO A 124 -2.54 11.66 16.44
C PRO A 124 -3.05 10.22 16.49
N PRO A 125 -3.03 9.60 17.68
CA PRO A 125 -3.70 8.32 17.88
C PRO A 125 -5.18 8.43 17.52
N ARG A 126 -5.73 7.37 16.96
CA ARG A 126 -7.16 7.34 16.62
C ARG A 126 -7.97 7.02 17.88
N GLU A 127 -8.80 7.93 18.35
CA GLU A 127 -9.64 7.74 19.53
C GLU A 127 -10.50 6.47 19.46
N LEU A 128 -10.98 6.11 18.26
CA LEU A 128 -11.77 4.91 18.02
C LEU A 128 -11.04 3.60 18.32
N ASP A 129 -9.70 3.61 18.33
CA ASP A 129 -8.87 2.43 18.61
C ASP A 129 -8.81 2.10 20.10
N PHE A 130 -9.13 3.08 20.95
CA PHE A 130 -8.97 2.99 22.41
C PHE A 130 -10.31 3.06 23.17
N GLN A 131 -11.42 2.74 22.50
CA GLN A 131 -12.73 2.72 23.15
C GLN A 131 -12.79 1.64 24.22
N SER A 132 -13.16 2.03 25.44
CA SER A 132 -13.27 1.13 26.59
C SER A 132 -14.14 -0.09 26.27
N GLY A 133 -13.67 -1.28 26.66
CA GLY A 133 -14.37 -2.56 26.47
C GLY A 133 -14.30 -3.16 25.05
N LYS A 134 -13.54 -2.56 24.13
CA LYS A 134 -13.27 -3.14 22.81
C LYS A 134 -11.85 -3.68 22.70
N GLU A 135 -11.69 -4.78 21.96
CA GLU A 135 -10.37 -5.22 21.55
C GLU A 135 -9.72 -4.19 20.63
N LEU A 136 -8.37 -4.09 20.71
CA LEU A 136 -7.61 -3.27 19.76
C LEU A 136 -7.92 -3.70 18.33
N PRO A 137 -8.04 -2.75 17.38
CA PRO A 137 -8.28 -3.10 16.00
C PRO A 137 -7.15 -3.98 15.46
N TRP A 138 -7.47 -4.83 14.52
CA TRP A 138 -6.55 -5.81 13.93
C TRP A 138 -5.23 -5.17 13.44
N ARG A 139 -5.26 -3.89 13.04
CA ARG A 139 -4.07 -3.13 12.63
C ARG A 139 -3.03 -2.97 13.72
N LEU A 140 -3.44 -2.96 14.98
CA LEU A 140 -2.59 -2.85 16.15
C LEU A 140 -2.27 -4.20 16.80
N GLN A 141 -2.70 -5.30 16.18
CA GLN A 141 -2.38 -6.67 16.58
C GLN A 141 -1.28 -7.22 15.66
N PRO A 142 -0.02 -7.37 16.15
CA PRO A 142 1.13 -7.75 15.30
C PRO A 142 0.95 -9.10 14.62
N GLU A 143 0.22 -10.02 15.24
CA GLU A 143 -0.08 -11.36 14.71
C GLU A 143 -1.00 -11.32 13.47
N VAL A 144 -1.77 -10.25 13.33
CA VAL A 144 -2.78 -10.08 12.27
C VAL A 144 -2.30 -9.10 11.20
N ALA A 145 -1.73 -7.97 11.62
CA ALA A 145 -1.28 -6.91 10.71
C ALA A 145 0.14 -7.11 10.15
N GLY A 146 0.94 -7.98 10.79
CA GLY A 146 2.38 -8.03 10.56
C GLY A 146 3.10 -6.95 11.35
N GLY A 147 3.84 -7.10 12.26
CA GLY A 147 4.57 -6.36 13.30
C GLY A 147 4.82 -4.85 13.18
N GLY A 148 4.25 -4.11 12.33
CA GLY A 148 4.47 -2.66 12.21
C GLY A 148 3.21 -1.80 12.38
N GLY A 149 2.08 -2.41 12.74
CA GLY A 149 0.86 -1.66 13.01
C GLY A 149 0.47 -0.68 11.88
N TYR A 150 0.26 0.58 12.25
CA TYR A 150 -0.06 1.65 11.29
C TYR A 150 1.07 1.92 10.29
N PHE A 151 2.31 1.61 10.60
CA PHE A 151 3.42 1.71 9.65
C PHE A 151 3.17 0.80 8.44
N TYR A 152 2.79 -0.46 8.65
CA TYR A 152 2.45 -1.39 7.57
C TYR A 152 1.20 -0.98 6.79
N ASP A 153 0.24 -0.35 7.46
CA ASP A 153 -1.00 0.11 6.81
C ASP A 153 -0.78 1.38 5.98
N LEU A 154 -0.05 2.36 6.51
CA LEU A 154 0.04 3.71 5.93
C LEU A 154 1.36 3.95 5.19
N ALA A 155 2.51 3.66 5.79
CA ALA A 155 3.80 3.92 5.15
C ALA A 155 4.01 3.08 3.88
N ALA A 156 3.37 1.91 3.78
CA ALA A 156 3.37 1.07 2.59
C ALA A 156 2.99 1.85 1.32
N HIS A 157 2.00 2.74 1.39
CA HIS A 157 1.57 3.55 0.25
C HIS A 157 2.62 4.58 -0.17
N GLN A 158 3.32 5.17 0.80
CA GLN A 158 4.35 6.17 0.55
C GLN A 158 5.60 5.52 -0.05
N ILE A 159 6.03 4.42 0.52
CA ILE A 159 7.20 3.64 0.07
C ILE A 159 6.93 3.07 -1.33
N ASP A 160 5.75 2.46 -1.55
CA ASP A 160 5.36 1.92 -2.84
C ASP A 160 5.37 2.98 -3.94
N PHE A 161 4.75 4.13 -3.68
CA PHE A 161 4.68 5.20 -4.67
C PHE A 161 6.06 5.77 -5.01
N LEU A 162 6.96 5.92 -4.04
CA LEU A 162 8.33 6.36 -4.31
C LEU A 162 9.12 5.32 -5.14
N GLN A 163 8.92 4.02 -4.88
CA GLN A 163 9.54 2.98 -5.71
C GLN A 163 8.94 2.95 -7.12
N TYR A 164 7.67 3.26 -7.27
CA TYR A 164 7.03 3.41 -8.57
C TYR A 164 7.60 4.57 -9.39
N LEU A 165 7.98 5.66 -8.71
CA LEU A 165 8.60 6.83 -9.37
C LEU A 165 10.08 6.63 -9.71
N PHE A 166 10.86 6.00 -8.81
CA PHE A 166 12.32 6.05 -8.85
C PHE A 166 13.00 4.68 -8.97
N GLY A 167 12.21 3.62 -9.09
CA GLY A 167 12.72 2.25 -9.07
C GLY A 167 12.88 1.68 -7.67
N PRO A 168 13.36 0.44 -7.54
CA PRO A 168 13.42 -0.24 -6.25
C PRO A 168 14.39 0.41 -5.27
N ILE A 169 14.00 0.45 -4.00
CA ILE A 169 14.89 0.74 -2.88
C ILE A 169 15.71 -0.52 -2.60
N ILE A 170 17.03 -0.38 -2.58
CA ILE A 170 17.98 -1.49 -2.42
C ILE A 170 18.71 -1.49 -1.06
N GLU A 171 18.66 -0.38 -0.34
CA GLU A 171 19.16 -0.25 1.03
C GLU A 171 18.16 0.53 1.84
N ALA A 172 17.86 0.05 3.04
CA ALA A 172 16.98 0.72 4.00
C ALA A 172 17.39 0.35 5.42
N GLU A 173 17.46 1.35 6.29
CA GLU A 173 17.74 1.19 7.72
C GLU A 173 16.88 2.16 8.51
N GLY A 174 16.47 1.77 9.72
CA GLY A 174 15.64 2.60 10.55
C GLY A 174 15.76 2.33 12.05
N PHE A 175 15.30 3.30 12.82
CA PHE A 175 15.06 3.19 14.25
C PHE A 175 13.56 3.19 14.49
N CYS A 176 13.06 2.16 15.16
CA CYS A 176 11.64 1.94 15.43
C CYS A 176 11.43 1.80 16.93
N GLN A 177 10.44 2.49 17.46
CA GLN A 177 10.19 2.55 18.90
C GLN A 177 8.69 2.62 19.19
N ASN A 178 8.29 2.07 20.31
CA ASN A 178 6.98 2.31 20.92
C ASN A 178 7.15 3.40 21.99
N MET A 179 6.97 4.66 21.61
CA MET A 179 7.23 5.81 22.47
C MET A 179 6.07 6.16 23.41
N ALA A 180 4.83 5.93 22.95
CA ALA A 180 3.66 6.29 23.75
C ALA A 180 3.13 5.13 24.60
N GLY A 181 3.49 3.88 24.31
CA GLY A 181 3.05 2.71 25.06
C GLY A 181 1.55 2.42 24.97
N LEU A 182 0.85 2.96 23.97
CA LEU A 182 -0.60 2.80 23.82
C LEU A 182 -1.01 1.41 23.32
N TYR A 183 -0.09 0.72 22.63
CA TYR A 183 -0.31 -0.61 22.04
C TYR A 183 1.03 -1.36 21.93
N ARG A 184 1.03 -2.61 21.46
CA ARG A 184 2.24 -3.46 21.47
C ARG A 184 3.18 -3.23 20.27
N VAL A 185 2.70 -2.64 19.18
CA VAL A 185 3.51 -2.36 18.00
C VAL A 185 4.23 -1.03 18.11
N GLU A 186 5.25 -0.83 17.31
CA GLU A 186 5.99 0.45 17.23
C GLU A 186 5.07 1.56 16.72
N ASP A 187 5.28 2.78 17.20
CA ASP A 187 4.48 3.96 16.88
C ASP A 187 5.30 5.11 16.28
N THR A 188 6.63 5.05 16.39
CA THR A 188 7.55 6.08 15.91
C THR A 188 8.71 5.47 15.15
N PHE A 189 8.96 5.99 13.95
CA PHE A 189 9.93 5.46 13.00
C PHE A 189 10.74 6.58 12.38
N ASN A 190 12.06 6.37 12.26
CA ASN A 190 12.97 7.22 11.49
C ASN A 190 13.81 6.32 10.61
N ALA A 191 13.95 6.63 9.32
CA ALA A 191 14.65 5.79 8.38
C ALA A 191 15.40 6.57 7.32
N CYS A 192 16.46 5.93 6.78
CA CYS A 192 17.14 6.33 5.55
C CYS A 192 17.09 5.18 4.55
N PHE A 193 17.05 5.51 3.25
CA PHE A 193 17.01 4.52 2.19
C PHE A 193 17.69 5.00 0.92
N ARG A 194 18.11 4.04 0.07
CA ARG A 194 18.74 4.30 -1.22
C ARG A 194 18.08 3.48 -2.32
N PHE A 195 17.75 4.16 -3.42
CA PHE A 195 17.24 3.53 -4.64
C PHE A 195 18.36 2.94 -5.48
N SER A 196 18.03 2.01 -6.37
CA SER A 196 18.96 1.41 -7.32
C SER A 196 19.64 2.43 -8.25
N SER A 197 19.03 3.59 -8.47
CA SER A 197 19.59 4.72 -9.21
C SER A 197 20.68 5.50 -8.47
N GLY A 198 20.92 5.19 -7.19
CA GLY A 198 21.81 5.95 -6.29
C GLY A 198 21.12 7.13 -5.58
N LEU A 199 19.88 7.47 -5.94
CA LEU A 199 19.09 8.46 -5.21
C LEU A 199 18.88 7.98 -3.77
N SER A 200 19.07 8.88 -2.80
CA SER A 200 18.81 8.60 -1.38
C SER A 200 17.68 9.45 -0.83
N GLY A 201 17.05 8.93 0.21
CA GLY A 201 15.96 9.61 0.90
C GLY A 201 15.96 9.33 2.39
N SER A 202 15.16 10.10 3.10
CA SER A 202 14.89 9.93 4.52
C SER A 202 13.40 9.97 4.81
N ALA A 203 13.01 9.36 5.93
CA ALA A 203 11.63 9.33 6.32
C ALA A 203 11.46 9.35 7.85
N SER A 204 10.37 9.97 8.30
CA SER A 204 9.91 9.87 9.67
C SER A 204 8.40 9.65 9.71
N TRP A 205 7.96 8.71 10.56
CA TRP A 205 6.56 8.44 10.83
C TRP A 205 6.31 8.45 12.34
N CYS A 206 5.24 9.12 12.77
CA CYS A 206 4.79 9.12 14.14
C CYS A 206 3.26 9.00 14.15
N PHE A 207 2.74 7.91 14.71
CA PHE A 207 1.30 7.59 14.76
C PHE A 207 0.65 7.97 16.09
N VAL A 208 1.38 8.68 16.95
CA VAL A 208 0.99 9.10 18.30
C VAL A 208 1.32 10.58 18.55
N ALA A 209 1.46 11.35 17.50
CA ALA A 209 1.81 12.76 17.58
C ALA A 209 0.67 13.59 18.18
N HIS A 210 1.01 14.73 18.79
CA HIS A 210 0.00 15.74 19.11
C HIS A 210 -0.60 16.35 17.83
N GLU A 211 -1.88 16.75 17.86
CA GLU A 211 -2.58 17.30 16.68
C GLU A 211 -1.84 18.50 16.06
N SER A 212 -1.20 19.35 16.85
CA SER A 212 -0.41 20.49 16.34
C SER A 212 0.81 20.07 15.50
N ALA A 213 1.24 18.80 15.60
CA ALA A 213 2.34 18.24 14.82
C ALA A 213 1.86 17.47 13.59
N ARG A 214 0.54 17.38 13.37
CA ARG A 214 -0.05 16.67 12.22
C ARG A 214 0.63 17.06 10.93
N ARG A 215 1.05 16.05 10.15
CA ARG A 215 1.76 16.23 8.90
C ARG A 215 1.60 15.01 7.99
N ASP A 216 1.19 15.25 6.76
CA ASP A 216 1.26 14.30 5.66
C ASP A 216 2.00 14.95 4.50
N ARG A 217 3.30 14.65 4.36
CA ARG A 217 4.12 15.38 3.40
C ARG A 217 5.22 14.50 2.81
N ILE A 218 5.28 14.46 1.48
CA ILE A 218 6.45 14.03 0.72
C ILE A 218 7.04 15.25 0.01
N SER A 219 8.35 15.42 0.12
CA SER A 219 9.10 16.48 -0.56
C SER A 219 10.14 15.82 -1.47
N ILE A 220 10.14 16.17 -2.74
CA ILE A 220 11.11 15.75 -3.73
C ILE A 220 11.86 16.98 -4.22
N VAL A 221 13.17 17.00 -4.04
CA VAL A 221 14.04 18.13 -4.41
C VAL A 221 14.85 17.76 -5.63
N GLY A 222 14.80 18.60 -6.61
CA GLY A 222 15.61 18.52 -7.83
C GLY A 222 16.53 19.72 -8.02
N THR A 223 17.32 19.72 -9.10
CA THR A 223 18.29 20.79 -9.41
C THR A 223 17.66 22.10 -9.86
N ARG A 224 16.36 22.10 -10.24
CA ARG A 224 15.65 23.28 -10.76
C ARG A 224 14.37 23.60 -10.00
N GLY A 225 14.13 22.88 -8.88
CA GLY A 225 12.94 23.11 -8.07
C GLY A 225 12.66 21.98 -7.12
N LYS A 226 11.51 22.07 -6.49
CA LYS A 226 10.97 21.00 -5.61
C LYS A 226 9.50 20.80 -5.85
N ILE A 227 9.02 19.61 -5.54
CA ILE A 227 7.60 19.29 -5.46
C ILE A 227 7.28 18.80 -4.05
N VAL A 228 6.14 19.22 -3.53
CA VAL A 228 5.62 18.81 -2.23
C VAL A 228 4.18 18.39 -2.40
N PHE A 229 3.83 17.22 -1.84
CA PHE A 229 2.49 16.67 -1.91
C PHE A 229 2.17 15.82 -0.68
N SER A 230 0.88 15.55 -0.45
CA SER A 230 0.38 14.66 0.60
C SER A 230 -0.03 13.31 0.01
N VAL A 231 -0.15 12.28 0.84
CA VAL A 231 -0.55 10.93 0.39
C VAL A 231 -1.98 10.59 0.81
N PHE A 232 -2.44 11.15 1.90
CA PHE A 232 -3.75 10.85 2.49
C PHE A 232 -4.68 12.07 2.52
N ASP A 233 -4.11 13.26 2.75
CA ASP A 233 -4.90 14.48 2.91
C ASP A 233 -5.25 15.13 1.56
N TYR A 234 -4.59 14.73 0.46
CA TYR A 234 -4.77 15.26 -0.90
C TYR A 234 -4.71 16.79 -0.96
N GLU A 235 -3.82 17.39 -0.15
CA GLU A 235 -3.54 18.82 -0.24
C GLU A 235 -3.06 19.18 -1.66
N PRO A 236 -3.25 20.44 -2.12
CA PRO A 236 -2.73 20.85 -3.41
C PRO A 236 -1.25 20.52 -3.57
N ILE A 237 -0.88 19.94 -4.70
CA ILE A 237 0.52 19.70 -5.05
C ILE A 237 1.21 21.05 -5.18
N VAL A 238 2.29 21.26 -4.46
CA VAL A 238 3.09 22.50 -4.53
C VAL A 238 4.30 22.26 -5.41
N LEU A 239 4.33 22.87 -6.58
CA LEU A 239 5.49 22.91 -7.47
C LEU A 239 6.19 24.27 -7.29
N ASP A 240 7.46 24.24 -6.87
CA ASP A 240 8.27 25.44 -6.61
C ASP A 240 9.53 25.36 -7.46
N THR A 241 9.64 26.31 -8.40
CA THR A 241 10.72 26.37 -9.40
C THR A 241 11.21 27.82 -9.56
N GLU A 242 12.21 28.03 -10.38
CA GLU A 242 12.68 29.39 -10.73
C GLU A 242 11.57 30.30 -11.30
N ARG A 243 10.48 29.70 -11.83
CA ARG A 243 9.32 30.43 -12.36
C ARG A 243 8.34 30.87 -11.29
N GLY A 244 8.59 30.51 -10.03
CA GLY A 244 7.74 30.76 -8.89
C GLY A 244 7.07 29.49 -8.35
N GLN A 245 6.13 29.70 -7.43
CA GLN A 245 5.40 28.62 -6.78
C GLN A 245 4.00 28.48 -7.39
N GLU A 246 3.65 27.26 -7.77
CA GLU A 246 2.34 26.88 -8.28
C GLU A 246 1.68 25.87 -7.31
N LYS A 247 0.37 26.04 -7.06
CA LYS A 247 -0.47 25.08 -6.33
C LYS A 247 -1.41 24.39 -7.32
N ILE A 248 -1.25 23.08 -7.48
CA ILE A 248 -2.02 22.29 -8.43
C ILE A 248 -3.04 21.46 -7.65
N ILE A 249 -4.32 21.72 -7.93
CA ILE A 249 -5.44 20.95 -7.36
C ILE A 249 -5.81 19.88 -8.37
N VAL A 250 -5.92 18.64 -7.89
CA VAL A 250 -6.32 17.49 -8.72
C VAL A 250 -7.41 16.73 -7.97
N GLU A 251 -8.55 16.59 -8.62
CA GLU A 251 -9.66 15.80 -8.07
C GLU A 251 -9.45 14.31 -8.34
N ASN A 252 -9.69 13.50 -7.32
CA ASN A 252 -9.70 12.07 -7.44
C ASN A 252 -11.14 11.55 -7.68
N PRO A 253 -11.31 10.39 -8.34
CA PRO A 253 -12.61 9.80 -8.49
C PRO A 253 -13.20 9.40 -7.13
N PRO A 254 -14.55 9.33 -7.00
CA PRO A 254 -15.21 8.95 -5.76
C PRO A 254 -14.83 7.53 -5.28
N HIS A 255 -14.44 6.66 -6.22
CA HIS A 255 -13.95 5.31 -5.93
C HIS A 255 -12.45 5.24 -6.20
N VAL A 256 -11.65 5.41 -5.17
CA VAL A 256 -10.18 5.50 -5.26
C VAL A 256 -9.48 4.29 -5.89
N GLN A 257 -10.10 3.11 -5.86
CA GLN A 257 -9.53 1.92 -6.49
C GLN A 257 -9.89 1.75 -7.96
N MET A 258 -10.76 2.61 -8.52
CA MET A 258 -11.29 2.42 -9.89
C MET A 258 -10.18 2.31 -10.94
N GLY A 259 -9.23 3.23 -10.97
CA GLY A 259 -8.11 3.19 -11.92
C GLY A 259 -7.25 1.94 -11.80
N MET A 260 -7.02 1.45 -10.56
CA MET A 260 -6.29 0.20 -10.33
C MET A 260 -7.06 -1.01 -10.84
N ILE A 261 -8.36 -1.10 -10.53
CA ILE A 261 -9.22 -2.21 -11.00
C ILE A 261 -9.29 -2.24 -12.52
N GLU A 262 -9.43 -1.09 -13.17
CA GLU A 262 -9.40 -0.98 -14.64
C GLU A 262 -8.09 -1.52 -15.23
N LYS A 263 -6.94 -1.19 -14.61
CA LYS A 263 -5.62 -1.70 -15.05
C LYS A 263 -5.53 -3.23 -14.90
N VAL A 264 -6.02 -3.77 -13.78
CA VAL A 264 -6.08 -5.23 -13.56
C VAL A 264 -6.97 -5.90 -14.60
N VAL A 265 -8.17 -5.38 -14.85
CA VAL A 265 -9.10 -5.94 -15.84
C VAL A 265 -8.51 -5.90 -17.23
N LYS A 266 -7.90 -4.79 -17.66
CA LYS A 266 -7.22 -4.67 -18.96
C LYS A 266 -6.06 -5.66 -19.09
N HIS A 267 -5.28 -5.87 -18.01
CA HIS A 267 -4.23 -6.88 -18.02
C HIS A 267 -4.80 -8.29 -18.22
N LEU A 268 -5.84 -8.65 -17.47
CA LEU A 268 -6.47 -9.96 -17.58
C LEU A 268 -7.14 -10.22 -18.93
N ARG A 269 -7.51 -9.17 -19.67
CA ARG A 269 -8.00 -9.22 -21.05
C ARG A 269 -6.89 -9.19 -22.11
N GLY A 270 -5.63 -9.06 -21.71
CA GLY A 270 -4.51 -8.93 -22.65
C GLY A 270 -4.40 -7.57 -23.35
N GLU A 271 -5.11 -6.55 -22.88
CA GLU A 271 -5.16 -5.21 -23.50
C GLU A 271 -4.00 -4.31 -23.07
N SER A 272 -3.49 -4.47 -21.85
CA SER A 272 -2.35 -3.70 -21.32
C SER A 272 -1.69 -4.43 -20.16
N ILE A 273 -0.47 -4.03 -19.80
CA ILE A 273 0.24 -4.56 -18.62
C ILE A 273 -0.13 -3.74 -17.38
N CYS A 274 -0.45 -4.43 -16.28
CA CYS A 274 -0.53 -3.86 -14.95
C CYS A 274 0.80 -4.12 -14.24
N ASP A 275 1.53 -3.06 -13.88
CA ASP A 275 2.84 -3.13 -13.22
C ASP A 275 2.75 -3.16 -11.68
N CYS A 276 1.54 -3.17 -11.14
CA CYS A 276 1.30 -3.32 -9.71
C CYS A 276 1.05 -4.79 -9.33
N ASP A 277 2.03 -5.63 -9.65
CA ASP A 277 2.02 -7.07 -9.39
C ASP A 277 2.61 -7.42 -8.02
N SER A 278 2.55 -8.70 -7.67
CA SER A 278 3.10 -9.19 -6.40
C SER A 278 4.63 -9.02 -6.31
N LEU A 279 5.36 -9.02 -7.43
CA LEU A 279 6.81 -8.82 -7.43
C LEU A 279 7.15 -7.38 -7.04
N SER A 280 6.51 -6.39 -7.66
CA SER A 280 6.72 -4.98 -7.34
C SER A 280 6.30 -4.67 -5.90
N ALA A 281 5.18 -5.25 -5.43
CA ALA A 281 4.69 -5.09 -4.06
C ALA A 281 5.63 -5.73 -3.01
N THR A 282 6.31 -6.83 -3.36
CA THR A 282 7.28 -7.48 -2.48
C THR A 282 8.44 -6.55 -2.11
N ALA A 283 8.86 -5.68 -3.03
CA ALA A 283 9.90 -4.69 -2.75
C ALA A 283 9.46 -3.72 -1.63
N THR A 284 8.19 -3.35 -1.58
CA THR A 284 7.64 -2.51 -0.51
C THR A 284 7.67 -3.21 0.85
N ASN A 285 7.26 -4.47 0.91
CA ASN A 285 7.36 -5.28 2.13
C ASN A 285 8.81 -5.46 2.60
N TRP A 286 9.74 -5.67 1.65
CA TRP A 286 11.17 -5.76 1.97
C TRP A 286 11.68 -4.48 2.66
N VAL A 287 11.37 -3.31 2.13
CA VAL A 287 11.77 -2.04 2.74
C VAL A 287 11.20 -1.89 4.15
N MET A 288 9.92 -2.24 4.34
CA MET A 288 9.28 -2.15 5.65
C MET A 288 9.91 -3.10 6.67
N ASP A 289 10.21 -4.35 6.28
CA ASP A 289 10.85 -5.33 7.15
C ASP A 289 12.33 -4.94 7.47
N ARG A 290 13.04 -4.33 6.52
CA ARG A 290 14.39 -3.74 6.74
C ARG A 290 14.34 -2.61 7.76
N ILE A 291 13.41 -1.66 7.61
CA ILE A 291 13.26 -0.54 8.54
C ILE A 291 12.92 -1.03 9.96
N LEU A 292 12.14 -2.12 10.06
CA LEU A 292 11.80 -2.76 11.33
C LEU A 292 12.89 -3.66 11.90
N GLY A 293 14.01 -3.86 11.19
CA GLY A 293 15.09 -4.75 11.62
C GLY A 293 14.70 -6.23 11.68
N LYS A 294 13.71 -6.66 10.87
CA LYS A 294 13.26 -8.06 10.80
C LYS A 294 14.08 -8.92 9.84
N ILE A 295 14.80 -8.29 8.90
CA ILE A 295 15.66 -8.93 7.90
C ILE A 295 16.91 -8.11 7.66
#